data_7cc632a5fae847e704daaf5f0d843ca2
#
_entry.id   7cc632a5fae847e704daaf5f0d843ca2
#
_cell.length_a   1.000
_cell.length_b   1.000
_cell.length_c   1.000
_cell.angle_alpha   90.00
_cell.angle_beta   90.00
_cell.angle_gamma   90.00
#
_symmetry.space_group_name_H-M   'P 1'
#
loop_
_entity.id
_entity.type
_entity.pdbx_description
1 polymer ?
#
loop_
_entity_poly.entity_id
_entity_poly.type
_entity_poly.pdbx_seq_one_letter_code
_entity_poly.pdbx_strand_id
1 'polypeptide(L)' 'QVMKHVFLLFVFLGTGEDKQMVSSDMYFADLKDCVWFAQALHKQGEKITSYCLPKLVNENIKVY' A
#
# COMPACT_ATOMS: atom_id res chain seq x y z
N GLN A 1 10.16 22.73 -4.85
CA GLN A 1 9.76 21.61 -4.01
C GLN A 1 10.56 20.37 -4.32
N VAL A 2 10.98 19.69 -3.28
CA VAL A 2 11.69 18.42 -3.44
C VAL A 2 10.69 17.28 -3.33
N MET A 3 10.80 16.34 -4.27
CA MET A 3 9.93 15.17 -4.33
C MET A 3 10.73 13.93 -4.04
N LYS A 4 10.06 12.90 -3.54
CA LYS A 4 10.71 11.62 -3.28
C LYS A 4 9.85 10.48 -3.82
N HIS A 5 10.54 9.40 -4.17
CA HIS A 5 9.87 8.18 -4.63
C HIS A 5 9.52 7.32 -3.43
N VAL A 6 8.26 6.92 -3.37
CA VAL A 6 7.76 6.04 -2.32
C VAL A 6 6.88 4.97 -2.95
N PHE A 7 6.43 4.04 -2.13
CA PHE A 7 5.51 2.98 -2.56
C PHE A 7 4.22 3.12 -1.76
N LEU A 8 3.14 3.30 -2.48
CA LEU A 8 1.82 3.46 -1.88
C LEU A 8 1.16 2.10 -1.81
N LEU A 9 0.69 1.76 -0.62
CA LEU A 9 -0.01 0.50 -0.38
C LEU A 9 -1.51 0.73 -0.53
N PHE A 10 -2.11 -0.02 -1.46
CA PHE A 10 -3.57 -0.08 -1.61
C PHE A 10 -4.06 -1.37 -0.99
N VAL A 11 -5.08 -1.29 -0.15
CA VAL A 11 -5.67 -2.46 0.49
C VAL A 11 -7.13 -2.56 0.10
N PHE A 12 -7.52 -3.73 -0.38
CA PHE A 12 -8.88 -4.02 -0.81
C PHE A 12 -9.44 -5.18 0.00
N LEU A 13 -10.71 -5.10 0.35
CA LEU A 13 -11.45 -6.20 0.97
C LEU A 13 -12.51 -6.71 0.01
N GLY A 14 -12.73 -8.03 0.02
CA GLY A 14 -13.73 -8.66 -0.81
C GLY A 14 -13.15 -9.33 -2.04
N THR A 15 -14.01 -9.96 -2.83
CA THR A 15 -13.63 -10.67 -4.04
C THR A 15 -14.52 -10.24 -5.20
N GLY A 16 -13.94 -10.25 -6.40
CA GLY A 16 -14.69 -9.95 -7.61
C GLY A 16 -15.32 -8.56 -7.56
N GLU A 17 -16.61 -8.51 -7.83
CA GLU A 17 -17.35 -7.25 -7.89
C GLU A 17 -17.56 -6.63 -6.51
N ASP A 18 -17.43 -7.40 -5.46
CA ASP A 18 -17.61 -6.92 -4.10
C ASP A 18 -16.33 -6.31 -3.51
N LYS A 19 -15.24 -6.32 -4.27
CA LYS A 19 -13.97 -5.79 -3.82
C LYS A 19 -14.08 -4.28 -3.60
N GLN A 20 -13.70 -3.83 -2.40
CA GLN A 20 -13.74 -2.42 -2.03
C GLN A 20 -12.40 -1.97 -1.48
N MET A 21 -11.97 -0.79 -1.90
CA MET A 21 -10.75 -0.18 -1.36
C MET A 21 -11.03 0.32 0.05
N VAL A 22 -10.22 -0.14 1.00
CA VAL A 22 -10.38 0.26 2.41
C VAL A 22 -9.22 1.10 2.91
N SER A 23 -8.11 1.12 2.18
CA SER A 23 -6.96 1.94 2.58
C SER A 23 -6.11 2.26 1.34
N SER A 24 -5.64 3.51 1.27
CA SER A 24 -4.78 3.94 0.18
C SER A 24 -3.86 5.08 0.61
N ASP A 25 -3.53 5.15 1.89
CA ASP A 25 -2.76 6.26 2.45
C ASP A 25 -1.48 5.85 3.16
N MET A 26 -1.05 4.60 3.01
CA MET A 26 0.18 4.13 3.63
C MET A 26 1.32 4.20 2.63
N TYR A 27 2.33 4.98 2.96
CA TYR A 27 3.49 5.19 2.11
C TYR A 27 4.71 4.52 2.72
N PHE A 28 5.47 3.82 1.90
CA PHE A 28 6.69 3.13 2.33
C PHE A 28 7.87 3.65 1.52
N ALA A 29 9.01 3.82 2.18
CA ALA A 29 10.22 4.27 1.49
C ALA A 29 10.80 3.17 0.61
N ASP A 30 10.69 1.92 1.05
CA ASP A 30 11.26 0.77 0.35
C ASP A 30 10.16 -0.19 -0.10
N LEU A 31 10.32 -0.71 -1.32
CA LEU A 31 9.36 -1.67 -1.86
C LEU A 31 9.28 -2.93 -1.00
N LYS A 32 10.41 -3.41 -0.50
CA LYS A 32 10.40 -4.64 0.30
C LYS A 32 9.56 -4.50 1.56
N ASP A 33 9.56 -3.32 2.18
CA ASP A 33 8.77 -3.07 3.37
C ASP A 33 7.28 -3.04 3.05
N CYS A 34 6.92 -2.43 1.93
CA CYS A 34 5.55 -2.41 1.46
C CYS A 34 5.06 -3.83 1.17
N VAL A 35 5.86 -4.62 0.47
CA VAL A 35 5.52 -6.01 0.14
C VAL A 35 5.40 -6.85 1.41
N TRP A 36 6.31 -6.66 2.36
CA TRP A 36 6.25 -7.37 3.63
C TRP A 36 4.93 -7.11 4.35
N PHE A 37 4.54 -5.84 4.41
CA PHE A 37 3.31 -5.44 5.07
C PHE A 37 2.09 -6.01 4.33
N ALA A 38 2.12 -5.95 2.99
CA ALA A 38 1.05 -6.51 2.18
C ALA A 38 0.86 -8.00 2.43
N GLN A 39 1.98 -8.74 2.53
CA GLN A 39 1.93 -10.17 2.80
C GLN A 39 1.40 -10.46 4.21
N ALA A 40 1.79 -9.63 5.18
CA ALA A 40 1.29 -9.79 6.55
C ALA A 40 -0.22 -9.60 6.61
N LEU A 41 -0.74 -8.62 5.87
CA LEU A 41 -2.19 -8.41 5.79
C LEU A 41 -2.88 -9.60 5.13
N HIS A 42 -2.30 -10.14 4.07
CA HIS A 42 -2.89 -11.26 3.35
C HIS A 42 -3.03 -12.50 4.24
N LYS A 43 -2.11 -12.67 5.19
CA LYS A 43 -2.17 -13.79 6.13
C LYS A 43 -3.32 -13.67 7.13
N GLN A 44 -3.86 -12.47 7.31
CA GLN A 44 -4.94 -12.24 8.26
C GLN A 44 -6.32 -12.51 7.68
N GLY A 45 -6.42 -12.61 6.36
CA GLY A 45 -7.69 -12.90 5.73
C GLY A 45 -7.54 -13.20 4.25
N GLU A 46 -8.28 -14.20 3.78
CA GLU A 46 -8.20 -14.63 2.38
C GLU A 46 -8.76 -13.61 1.40
N LYS A 47 -9.64 -12.72 1.91
CA LYS A 47 -10.30 -11.73 1.06
C LYS A 47 -9.59 -10.40 1.07
N ILE A 48 -8.39 -10.33 1.64
CA ILE A 48 -7.59 -9.10 1.64
C ILE A 48 -6.65 -9.15 0.46
N THR A 49 -6.72 -8.14 -0.40
CA THR A 49 -5.82 -7.97 -1.53
C THR A 49 -5.09 -6.66 -1.36
N SER A 50 -3.78 -6.65 -1.62
CA SER A 50 -3.00 -5.42 -1.50
C SER A 50 -2.03 -5.28 -2.66
N TYR A 51 -1.78 -4.02 -3.04
CA TYR A 51 -0.86 -3.68 -4.12
C TYR A 51 0.09 -2.60 -3.63
N CYS A 52 1.35 -2.71 -4.04
CA CYS A 52 2.36 -1.69 -3.79
C CYS A 52 2.69 -1.02 -5.11
N LEU A 53 2.36 0.25 -5.24
CA LEU A 53 2.58 0.99 -6.48
C LEU A 53 3.53 2.15 -6.24
N PRO A 54 4.47 2.39 -7.16
CA PRO A 54 5.38 3.52 -7.03
C PRO A 54 4.63 4.84 -7.18
N LYS A 55 5.04 5.83 -6.39
CA LYS A 55 4.45 7.14 -6.44
C LYS A 55 5.49 8.19 -6.09
N LEU A 56 5.38 9.35 -6.72
CA LEU A 56 6.22 10.49 -6.44
C LEU A 56 5.43 11.46 -5.56
N VAL A 57 5.98 11.77 -4.38
CA VAL A 57 5.31 12.63 -3.41
C VAL A 57 6.26 13.68 -2.90
N ASN A 58 5.71 14.70 -2.25
CA ASN A 58 6.50 15.72 -1.59
C ASN A 58 7.36 15.09 -0.50
N GLU A 59 8.60 15.57 -0.33
CA GLU A 59 9.52 14.98 0.64
C GLU A 59 9.01 15.04 2.08
N ASN A 60 8.05 15.91 2.37
CA ASN A 60 7.50 16.05 3.71
C ASN A 60 6.43 15.02 4.04
N ILE A 61 6.02 14.22 3.06
CA ILE A 61 5.03 13.17 3.29
C ILE A 61 5.61 12.11 4.21
N LYS A 62 4.85 11.74 5.23
CA LYS A 62 5.29 10.74 6.19
C LYS A 62 5.28 9.36 5.57
N VAL A 63 6.36 8.61 5.78
CA VAL A 63 6.48 7.23 5.29
C VAL A 63 6.74 6.27 6.43
N TYR A 64 6.42 5.03 6.20
CA TYR A 64 6.68 3.95 7.14
C TYR A 64 7.94 3.20 6.78
#